data_967f82e62d4988e91e15607d4418e8a6
#
_entry.id   967f82e62d4988e91e15607d4418e8a6
#
_cell.length_a   1.000
_cell.length_b   1.000
_cell.length_c   1.000
_cell.angle_alpha   90.00
_cell.angle_beta   90.00
_cell.angle_gamma   90.00
#
_symmetry.space_group_name_H-M   'P 1'
#
loop_
_entity.id
_entity.type
_entity.pdbx_description
1 polymer ?
#
loop_
_entity_poly.entity_id
_entity_poly.type
_entity_poly.pdbx_seq_one_letter_code
_entity_poly.pdbx_strand_id
1 'polypeptide(L)'
;MNGLKINHLQHVGIPVTDLRISTEFYEKLGFESVMDSSFEFNGEGGGLVSMLKHGDIVLELYQMPAAELEIIRQRHAGRIDHIAFDVDDAEATFHLLKDAGYNVLEEAPVLMAFWDNGCKYFFITGPDGERLEFNEIVK
;
A
#
# COMPACT_ATOMS: atom_id res chain seq x y z
N MET A 1 -18.09 -15.03 0.82
CA MET A 1 -16.96 -15.99 0.81
C MET A 1 -16.68 -16.46 2.22
N ASN A 2 -16.81 -17.74 2.46
CA ASN A 2 -16.50 -18.31 3.79
C ASN A 2 -14.98 -18.50 3.93
N GLY A 3 -14.41 -18.08 5.05
CA GLY A 3 -12.99 -18.26 5.38
C GLY A 3 -12.10 -17.03 5.14
N LEU A 4 -12.53 -16.04 4.37
CA LEU A 4 -11.81 -14.77 4.28
C LEU A 4 -12.00 -13.97 5.57
N LYS A 5 -10.91 -13.63 6.23
CA LYS A 5 -10.90 -12.80 7.44
C LYS A 5 -10.16 -11.51 7.16
N ILE A 6 -10.88 -10.41 7.18
CA ILE A 6 -10.35 -9.06 7.12
C ILE A 6 -10.54 -8.44 8.50
N ASN A 7 -9.46 -8.00 9.11
CA ASN A 7 -9.52 -7.41 10.46
C ASN A 7 -10.05 -5.97 10.41
N HIS A 8 -9.47 -5.16 9.55
CA HIS A 8 -9.82 -3.74 9.39
C HIS A 8 -9.16 -3.17 8.13
N LEU A 9 -9.52 -1.93 7.79
CA LEU A 9 -8.76 -1.14 6.81
C LEU A 9 -7.38 -0.84 7.39
N GLN A 10 -6.31 -1.34 6.78
CA GLN A 10 -4.96 -1.15 7.30
C GLN A 10 -4.41 0.23 6.95
N HIS A 11 -4.45 0.61 5.68
CA HIS A 11 -4.00 1.93 5.22
C HIS A 11 -4.67 2.34 3.91
N VAL A 12 -4.51 3.61 3.56
CA VAL A 12 -4.86 4.15 2.23
C VAL A 12 -3.58 4.59 1.55
N GLY A 13 -3.32 4.07 0.36
CA GLY A 13 -2.14 4.40 -0.45
C GLY A 13 -2.37 5.62 -1.32
N ILE A 14 -1.54 6.64 -1.17
CA ILE A 14 -1.62 7.91 -1.89
C ILE A 14 -0.27 8.21 -2.55
N PRO A 15 -0.18 8.10 -3.88
CA PRO A 15 1.00 8.53 -4.59
C PRO A 15 1.12 10.05 -4.55
N VAL A 16 2.33 10.56 -4.29
CA VAL A 16 2.61 11.98 -4.16
C VAL A 16 3.75 12.38 -5.09
N THR A 17 3.84 13.66 -5.42
CA THR A 17 4.90 14.17 -6.31
C THR A 17 6.15 14.60 -5.58
N ASP A 18 6.03 14.96 -4.30
CA ASP A 18 7.15 15.28 -3.40
C ASP A 18 6.77 14.80 -2.00
N LEU A 19 7.44 13.74 -1.54
CA LEU A 19 7.13 13.10 -0.27
C LEU A 19 7.31 14.04 0.92
N ARG A 20 8.36 14.88 0.90
CA ARG A 20 8.63 15.83 1.99
C ARG A 20 7.50 16.87 2.13
N ILE A 21 7.11 17.48 1.02
CA ILE A 21 6.03 18.49 1.01
C ILE A 21 4.70 17.86 1.47
N SER A 22 4.38 16.66 0.98
CA SER A 22 3.15 15.97 1.36
C SER A 22 3.17 15.55 2.83
N THR A 23 4.28 15.03 3.33
CA THR A 23 4.44 14.68 4.75
C THR A 23 4.19 15.90 5.64
N GLU A 24 4.85 17.03 5.35
CA GLU A 24 4.64 18.29 6.09
C GLU A 24 3.17 18.75 6.07
N PHE A 25 2.48 18.57 4.93
CA PHE A 25 1.07 18.92 4.82
C PHE A 25 0.20 18.09 5.77
N TYR A 26 0.38 16.78 5.77
CA TYR A 26 -0.41 15.89 6.64
C TYR A 26 -0.02 16.02 8.11
N GLU A 27 1.25 16.31 8.44
CA GLU A 27 1.67 16.59 9.80
C GLU A 27 0.95 17.84 10.37
N LYS A 28 0.74 18.87 9.56
CA LYS A 28 -0.06 20.04 9.96
C LYS A 28 -1.54 19.70 10.23
N LEU A 29 -2.04 18.61 9.65
CA LEU A 29 -3.38 18.07 9.95
C LEU A 29 -3.41 17.18 11.21
N GLY A 30 -2.25 16.97 11.85
CA GLY A 30 -2.12 16.17 13.07
C GLY A 30 -1.70 14.73 12.86
N PHE A 31 -1.26 14.35 11.65
CA PHE A 31 -0.63 13.05 11.44
C PHE A 31 0.80 13.05 11.95
N GLU A 32 1.27 11.88 12.33
CA GLU A 32 2.67 11.65 12.71
C GLU A 32 3.30 10.62 11.76
N SER A 33 4.51 10.88 11.27
CA SER A 33 5.29 9.89 10.53
C SER A 33 5.73 8.79 11.49
N VAL A 34 5.29 7.55 11.23
CA VAL A 34 5.56 6.40 12.09
C VAL A 34 6.52 5.40 11.45
N MET A 35 6.73 5.50 10.14
CA MET A 35 7.68 4.66 9.40
C MET A 35 8.08 5.36 8.11
N ASP A 36 9.38 5.46 7.87
CA ASP A 36 9.96 5.91 6.61
C ASP A 36 10.82 4.79 6.02
N SER A 37 10.73 4.61 4.72
CA SER A 37 11.48 3.57 4.01
C SER A 37 11.69 3.94 2.54
N SER A 38 12.36 3.08 1.83
CA SER A 38 12.54 3.15 0.38
C SER A 38 12.22 1.78 -0.23
N PHE A 39 11.94 1.77 -1.52
CA PHE A 39 11.65 0.55 -2.27
C PHE A 39 12.19 0.65 -3.70
N GLU A 40 12.50 -0.50 -4.29
CA GLU A 40 12.82 -0.62 -5.71
C GLU A 40 11.55 -0.92 -6.50
N PHE A 41 11.40 -0.31 -7.66
CA PHE A 41 10.25 -0.51 -8.53
C PHE A 41 10.70 -0.92 -9.93
N ASN A 42 10.41 -2.18 -10.30
CA ASN A 42 10.67 -2.76 -11.62
C ASN A 42 12.09 -2.49 -12.19
N GLY A 43 13.10 -2.34 -11.33
CA GLY A 43 14.46 -2.00 -11.75
C GLY A 43 14.65 -0.57 -12.28
N GLU A 44 13.66 0.29 -12.15
CA GLU A 44 13.65 1.68 -12.67
C GLU A 44 14.18 2.71 -11.66
N GLY A 45 14.67 2.24 -10.52
CA GLY A 45 15.20 3.07 -9.45
C GLY A 45 14.36 3.03 -8.19
N GLY A 46 14.80 3.79 -7.18
CA GLY A 46 14.21 3.80 -5.85
C GLY A 46 13.00 4.72 -5.72
N GLY A 47 11.95 4.21 -5.08
CA GLY A 47 10.88 5.02 -4.54
C GLY A 47 11.08 5.30 -3.06
N LEU A 48 10.35 6.28 -2.55
CA LEU A 48 10.33 6.68 -1.14
C LEU A 48 8.93 6.50 -0.59
N VAL A 49 8.83 6.09 0.67
CA VAL A 49 7.54 5.89 1.35
C VAL A 49 7.59 6.42 2.77
N SER A 50 6.48 6.98 3.24
CA SER A 50 6.25 7.33 4.63
C SER A 50 4.86 6.85 5.04
N MET A 51 4.79 6.14 6.15
CA MET A 51 3.52 5.81 6.81
C MET A 51 3.22 6.88 7.84
N LEU A 52 2.06 7.51 7.70
CA LEU A 52 1.58 8.55 8.60
C LEU A 52 0.34 8.06 9.35
N LYS A 53 0.25 8.39 10.62
CA LYS A 53 -0.85 7.92 11.48
C LYS A 53 -1.51 9.07 12.23
N HIS A 54 -2.84 9.04 12.28
CA HIS A 54 -3.66 9.88 13.14
C HIS A 54 -4.79 9.02 13.72
N GLY A 55 -4.72 8.68 15.01
CA GLY A 55 -5.64 7.71 15.60
C GLY A 55 -5.54 6.35 14.90
N ASP A 56 -6.67 5.87 14.39
CA ASP A 56 -6.74 4.61 13.63
C ASP A 56 -6.56 4.78 12.11
N ILE A 57 -6.36 6.03 11.66
CA ILE A 57 -6.15 6.32 10.23
C ILE A 57 -4.66 6.18 9.92
N VAL A 58 -4.35 5.35 8.95
CA VAL A 58 -3.00 5.19 8.40
C VAL A 58 -3.00 5.57 6.93
N LEU A 59 -2.12 6.47 6.55
CA LEU A 59 -1.86 6.85 5.16
C LEU A 59 -0.47 6.34 4.75
N GLU A 60 -0.39 5.69 3.62
CA GLU A 60 0.86 5.41 2.93
C GLU A 60 1.11 6.48 1.88
N LEU A 61 1.98 7.42 2.16
CA LEU A 61 2.44 8.39 1.16
C LEU A 61 3.67 7.82 0.46
N TYR A 62 3.68 7.78 -0.86
CA TYR A 62 4.82 7.27 -1.58
C TYR A 62 5.12 8.07 -2.86
N GLN A 63 6.41 8.26 -3.09
CA GLN A 63 6.94 8.94 -4.27
C GLN A 63 7.60 7.90 -5.17
N MET A 64 7.03 7.71 -6.34
CA MET A 64 7.53 6.76 -7.33
C MET A 64 8.83 7.25 -8.00
N PRO A 65 9.63 6.33 -8.59
CA PRO A 65 10.75 6.73 -9.45
C PRO A 65 10.31 7.58 -10.65
N ALA A 66 11.26 8.25 -11.30
CA ALA A 66 11.03 9.33 -12.24
C ALA A 66 9.98 9.07 -13.34
N ALA A 67 9.95 7.88 -13.96
CA ALA A 67 9.00 7.57 -15.03
C ALA A 67 7.55 7.52 -14.52
N GLU A 68 7.33 6.83 -13.41
CA GLU A 68 6.01 6.73 -12.77
C GLU A 68 5.59 8.06 -12.12
N LEU A 69 6.55 8.83 -11.61
CA LEU A 69 6.31 10.13 -11.00
C LEU A 69 5.70 11.11 -12.01
N GLU A 70 6.12 11.08 -13.28
CA GLU A 70 5.55 11.93 -14.30
C GLU A 70 4.08 11.61 -14.57
N ILE A 71 3.70 10.33 -14.54
CA ILE A 71 2.31 9.90 -14.64
C ILE A 71 1.48 10.47 -13.49
N ILE A 72 2.02 10.44 -12.27
CA ILE A 72 1.35 11.00 -11.09
C ILE A 72 1.16 12.51 -11.23
N ARG A 73 2.16 13.24 -11.72
CA ARG A 73 2.08 14.70 -11.94
C ARG A 73 0.96 15.11 -12.89
N GLN A 74 0.60 14.26 -13.84
CA GLN A 74 -0.46 14.52 -14.80
C GLN A 74 -1.88 14.28 -14.26
N ARG A 75 -2.00 13.73 -13.04
CA ARG A 75 -3.30 13.50 -12.39
C ARG A 75 -3.83 14.80 -11.79
N HIS A 76 -5.01 15.23 -12.22
CA HIS A 76 -5.61 16.48 -11.76
C HIS A 76 -6.34 16.39 -10.42
N ALA A 77 -6.68 15.20 -9.94
CA ALA A 77 -7.57 15.00 -8.80
C ALA A 77 -6.94 14.21 -7.63
N GLY A 78 -5.61 14.04 -7.59
CA GLY A 78 -4.96 13.28 -6.53
C GLY A 78 -5.65 11.93 -6.28
N ARG A 79 -5.42 10.93 -7.11
CA ARG A 79 -6.12 9.65 -6.99
C ARG A 79 -5.53 8.82 -5.85
N ILE A 80 -6.41 8.32 -4.99
CA ILE A 80 -6.07 7.21 -4.10
C ILE A 80 -5.74 6.02 -4.99
N ASP A 81 -4.57 5.40 -4.76
CA ASP A 81 -4.11 4.28 -5.58
C ASP A 81 -4.73 2.97 -5.13
N HIS A 82 -4.74 2.70 -3.83
CA HIS A 82 -5.23 1.45 -3.28
C HIS A 82 -5.79 1.60 -1.87
N ILE A 83 -6.57 0.62 -1.50
CA ILE A 83 -7.04 0.38 -0.14
C ILE A 83 -6.40 -0.92 0.34
N ALA A 84 -5.82 -0.92 1.53
CA ALA A 84 -5.22 -2.10 2.13
C ALA A 84 -6.05 -2.64 3.29
N PHE A 85 -6.35 -3.93 3.21
CA PHE A 85 -7.03 -4.68 4.27
C PHE A 85 -6.00 -5.43 5.11
N ASP A 86 -6.11 -5.33 6.42
CA ASP A 86 -5.30 -6.08 7.35
C ASP A 86 -5.76 -7.53 7.42
N VAL A 87 -4.83 -8.46 7.29
CA VAL A 87 -5.07 -9.90 7.41
C VAL A 87 -4.05 -10.54 8.34
N ASP A 88 -4.45 -11.62 9.00
CA ASP A 88 -3.55 -12.34 9.93
C ASP A 88 -2.51 -13.22 9.22
N ASP A 89 -2.82 -13.69 8.00
CA ASP A 89 -1.99 -14.61 7.23
C ASP A 89 -2.15 -14.32 5.73
N ALA A 90 -1.17 -13.64 5.17
CA ALA A 90 -1.18 -13.26 3.75
C ALA A 90 -1.08 -14.47 2.81
N GLU A 91 -0.34 -15.51 3.20
CA GLU A 91 -0.21 -16.74 2.39
C GLU A 91 -1.56 -17.48 2.29
N ALA A 92 -2.21 -17.70 3.43
CA ALA A 92 -3.50 -18.38 3.46
C ALA A 92 -4.56 -17.55 2.70
N THR A 93 -4.57 -16.22 2.88
CA THR A 93 -5.50 -15.32 2.19
C THR A 93 -5.26 -15.32 0.67
N PHE A 94 -3.99 -15.33 0.25
CA PHE A 94 -3.61 -15.41 -1.15
C PHE A 94 -4.18 -16.66 -1.83
N HIS A 95 -3.95 -17.83 -1.22
CA HIS A 95 -4.46 -19.09 -1.77
C HIS A 95 -5.98 -19.13 -1.80
N LEU A 96 -6.62 -18.65 -0.73
CA LEU A 96 -8.08 -18.59 -0.65
C LEU A 96 -8.69 -17.77 -1.80
N LEU A 97 -8.15 -16.58 -2.06
CA LEU A 97 -8.66 -15.68 -3.10
C LEU A 97 -8.32 -16.20 -4.51
N LYS A 98 -7.13 -16.72 -4.70
CA LYS A 98 -6.71 -17.32 -5.98
C LYS A 98 -7.56 -18.52 -6.36
N ASP A 99 -7.82 -19.43 -5.42
CA ASP A 99 -8.64 -20.63 -5.62
C ASP A 99 -10.12 -20.26 -5.86
N ALA A 100 -10.58 -19.15 -5.28
CA ALA A 100 -11.91 -18.62 -5.52
C ALA A 100 -12.06 -17.88 -6.87
N GLY A 101 -10.97 -17.75 -7.66
CA GLY A 101 -11.01 -17.18 -9.00
C GLY A 101 -10.85 -15.66 -9.06
N TYR A 102 -10.38 -15.01 -7.98
CA TYR A 102 -10.07 -13.59 -8.02
C TYR A 102 -8.81 -13.32 -8.85
N ASN A 103 -8.75 -12.15 -9.48
CA ASN A 103 -7.59 -11.73 -10.26
C ASN A 103 -6.49 -11.22 -9.32
N VAL A 104 -5.60 -12.12 -8.92
CA VAL A 104 -4.45 -11.80 -8.07
C VAL A 104 -3.29 -11.33 -8.95
N LEU A 105 -2.65 -10.19 -8.62
CA LEU A 105 -1.65 -9.56 -9.45
C LEU A 105 -0.26 -10.18 -9.30
N GLU A 106 0.11 -10.64 -8.12
CA GLU A 106 1.41 -11.24 -7.83
C GLU A 106 1.36 -12.77 -8.00
N GLU A 107 2.53 -13.38 -8.21
CA GLU A 107 2.67 -14.85 -8.25
C GLU A 107 2.63 -15.48 -6.85
N ALA A 108 3.07 -14.72 -5.84
CA ALA A 108 3.08 -15.06 -4.42
C ALA A 108 3.06 -13.78 -3.58
N PRO A 109 2.69 -13.84 -2.28
CA PRO A 109 2.82 -12.68 -1.40
C PRO A 109 4.24 -12.14 -1.37
N VAL A 110 4.37 -10.82 -1.40
CA VAL A 110 5.65 -10.11 -1.47
C VAL A 110 6.04 -9.64 -0.07
N LEU A 111 7.27 -9.97 0.35
CA LEU A 111 7.84 -9.47 1.60
C LEU A 111 8.47 -8.10 1.37
N MET A 112 8.07 -7.12 2.16
CA MET A 112 8.65 -5.77 2.19
C MET A 112 9.23 -5.47 3.57
N ALA A 113 10.32 -4.71 3.60
CA ALA A 113 10.99 -4.30 4.84
C ALA A 113 10.31 -3.09 5.51
N PHE A 114 8.97 -3.09 5.51
CA PHE A 114 8.18 -2.08 6.19
C PHE A 114 7.86 -2.56 7.61
N TRP A 115 7.71 -1.61 8.55
CA TRP A 115 7.50 -1.90 9.97
C TRP A 115 8.72 -2.61 10.62
N ASP A 116 8.60 -3.04 11.84
CA ASP A 116 9.74 -3.60 12.61
C ASP A 116 10.27 -4.92 12.02
N ASN A 117 9.36 -5.79 11.60
CA ASN A 117 9.69 -7.13 11.10
C ASN A 117 9.27 -7.38 9.65
N GLY A 118 8.90 -6.32 8.94
CA GLY A 118 8.41 -6.42 7.57
C GLY A 118 6.90 -6.61 7.48
N CYS A 119 6.41 -6.65 6.25
CA CYS A 119 5.04 -7.02 5.94
C CYS A 119 5.02 -7.93 4.71
N LYS A 120 3.97 -8.72 4.59
CA LYS A 120 3.67 -9.51 3.39
C LYS A 120 2.40 -8.99 2.77
N TYR A 121 2.42 -8.73 1.47
CA TYR A 121 1.25 -8.22 0.78
C TYR A 121 1.07 -8.84 -0.59
N PHE A 122 -0.13 -8.71 -1.11
CA PHE A 122 -0.50 -8.93 -2.50
C PHE A 122 -1.73 -8.10 -2.86
N PHE A 123 -1.97 -7.95 -4.16
CA PHE A 123 -3.11 -7.21 -4.68
C PHE A 123 -4.08 -8.10 -5.44
N ILE A 124 -5.36 -7.73 -5.40
CA ILE A 124 -6.34 -8.16 -6.40
C ILE A 124 -6.89 -6.92 -7.10
N THR A 125 -7.49 -7.10 -8.28
CA THR A 125 -8.26 -6.05 -8.94
C THR A 125 -9.73 -6.28 -8.76
N GLY A 126 -10.47 -5.21 -8.51
CA GLY A 126 -11.93 -5.22 -8.53
C GLY A 126 -12.48 -5.06 -9.95
N PRO A 127 -13.83 -5.03 -10.11
CA PRO A 127 -14.49 -5.00 -11.42
C PRO A 127 -14.14 -3.82 -12.31
N ASP A 128 -13.80 -2.67 -11.71
CA ASP A 128 -13.43 -1.45 -12.42
C ASP A 128 -11.91 -1.20 -12.42
N GLY A 129 -11.11 -2.22 -12.09
CA GLY A 129 -9.66 -2.14 -12.06
C GLY A 129 -9.10 -1.49 -10.80
N GLU A 130 -9.91 -1.21 -9.79
CA GLU A 130 -9.46 -0.72 -8.50
C GLU A 130 -8.54 -1.74 -7.84
N ARG A 131 -7.50 -1.26 -7.17
CA ARG A 131 -6.51 -2.10 -6.51
C ARG A 131 -6.87 -2.27 -5.04
N LEU A 132 -6.97 -3.52 -4.62
CA LEU A 132 -7.23 -3.91 -3.23
C LEU A 132 -6.04 -4.71 -2.73
N GLU A 133 -5.39 -4.21 -1.70
CA GLU A 133 -4.24 -4.84 -1.06
C GLU A 133 -4.69 -5.70 0.13
N PHE A 134 -4.06 -6.84 0.29
CA PHE A 134 -4.15 -7.67 1.51
C PHE A 134 -2.76 -7.71 2.13
N ASN A 135 -2.64 -7.25 3.36
CA ASN A 135 -1.37 -6.97 4.01
C ASN A 135 -1.33 -7.57 5.41
N GLU A 136 -0.30 -8.38 5.66
CA GLU A 136 0.05 -8.93 6.96
C GLU A 136 1.26 -8.18 7.50
N ILE A 137 1.11 -7.47 8.61
CA ILE A 137 2.26 -6.92 9.34
C ILE A 137 2.88 -8.05 10.14
N VAL A 138 4.13 -8.40 9.83
CA VAL A 138 4.85 -9.50 10.49
C VAL A 138 5.15 -9.13 11.94
N LYS A 139 4.75 -10.01 12.85
CA LYS A 139 4.92 -9.86 14.30
C LYS A 139 6.29 -10.32 14.78
#